data_c47842ef1c9be1941369976ffc7bd4f1
#
_entry.id   c47842ef1c9be1941369976ffc7bd4f1
#
_cell.length_a   1.000
_cell.length_b   1.000
_cell.length_c   1.000
_cell.angle_alpha   90.00
_cell.angle_beta   90.00
_cell.angle_gamma   90.00
#
_symmetry.space_group_name_H-M   'P 1'
#
loop_
_entity.id
_entity.type
_entity.pdbx_description
1 polymer ?
#
loop_
_entity_poly.entity_id
_entity_poly.type
_entity_poly.pdbx_seq_one_letter_code
_entity_poly.pdbx_strand_id
1 'polypeptide(L)' 'SVPSILGDAKISAFVGNKAEQELQKQMELALDALIGG' A
#
# COMPACT_ATOMS: atom_id res chain seq x y z
N SER A 1 -20.65 -12.42 20.55
CA SER A 1 -19.43 -12.55 19.81
C SER A 1 -18.74 -11.20 19.66
N VAL A 2 -17.45 -11.27 19.55
CA VAL A 2 -16.67 -10.03 19.42
C VAL A 2 -16.92 -9.42 18.06
N PRO A 3 -17.27 -8.16 18.02
CA PRO A 3 -17.40 -7.50 16.73
C PRO A 3 -16.07 -7.49 15.99
N SER A 4 -16.16 -7.62 14.69
CA SER A 4 -14.95 -7.67 13.87
C SER A 4 -14.41 -6.27 13.58
N ILE A 5 -14.78 -5.31 14.42
CA ILE A 5 -14.30 -3.94 14.22
C ILE A 5 -12.78 -3.90 14.27
N LEU A 6 -12.20 -4.58 15.25
CA LEU A 6 -10.76 -4.61 15.37
C LEU A 6 -10.12 -5.35 14.21
N GLY A 7 -10.73 -6.45 13.80
CA GLY A 7 -10.23 -7.19 12.66
C GLY A 7 -10.35 -6.40 11.38
N ASP A 8 -11.47 -5.70 11.22
CA ASP A 8 -11.67 -4.87 10.05
C ASP A 8 -10.65 -3.75 9.99
N ALA A 9 -10.37 -3.14 11.12
CA ALA A 9 -9.40 -2.07 11.17
C ALA A 9 -8.01 -2.57 10.79
N LYS A 10 -7.65 -3.75 11.26
CA LYS A 10 -6.37 -4.32 10.94
C LYS A 10 -6.26 -4.65 9.45
N ILE A 11 -7.31 -5.21 8.91
CA ILE A 11 -7.33 -5.55 7.49
C ILE A 11 -7.27 -4.30 6.65
N SER A 12 -8.01 -3.27 7.03
CA SER A 12 -7.99 -2.01 6.31
C SER A 12 -6.60 -1.38 6.33
N ALA A 13 -5.96 -1.42 7.50
CA ALA A 13 -4.62 -0.88 7.62
C ALA A 13 -3.64 -1.66 6.76
N PHE A 14 -3.78 -2.98 6.75
CA PHE A 14 -2.90 -3.82 5.94
C PHE A 14 -3.09 -3.51 4.46
N VAL A 15 -4.33 -3.41 4.02
CA VAL A 15 -4.61 -3.11 2.63
C VAL A 15 -4.10 -1.73 2.27
N GLY A 16 -4.29 -0.75 3.16
CA GLY A 16 -3.79 0.59 2.94
C GLY A 16 -2.28 0.62 2.80
N ASN A 17 -1.59 -0.10 3.68
CA ASN A 17 -0.15 -0.17 3.60
C ASN A 17 0.32 -0.81 2.30
N LYS A 18 -0.37 -1.86 1.89
CA LYS A 18 -0.03 -2.52 0.64
C LYS A 18 -0.23 -1.59 -0.54
N ALA A 19 -1.32 -0.84 -0.52
CA ALA A 19 -1.59 0.09 -1.60
C ALA A 19 -0.53 1.17 -1.67
N GLU A 20 -0.12 1.67 -0.51
CA GLU A 20 0.94 2.69 -0.47
C GLU A 20 2.25 2.15 -0.99
N GLN A 21 2.58 0.93 -0.61
CA GLN A 21 3.81 0.31 -1.10
C GLN A 21 3.79 0.16 -2.61
N GLU A 22 2.65 -0.23 -3.13
CA GLU A 22 2.51 -0.38 -4.57
C GLU A 22 2.66 0.96 -5.26
N LEU A 23 2.07 1.99 -4.69
CA LEU A 23 2.16 3.33 -5.26
C LEU A 23 3.59 3.81 -5.26
N GLN A 24 4.30 3.62 -4.16
CA GLN A 24 5.69 4.02 -4.07
C GLN A 24 6.55 3.28 -5.09
N LYS A 25 6.27 2.02 -5.26
CA LYS A 25 7.00 1.21 -6.21
C LYS A 25 6.82 1.75 -7.62
N GLN A 26 5.59 2.09 -7.98
CA GLN A 26 5.32 2.62 -9.29
C GLN A 26 5.96 3.98 -9.49
N MET A 27 5.97 4.78 -8.45
CA MET A 27 6.61 6.09 -8.50
C MET A 27 8.11 5.93 -8.75
N GLU A 28 8.73 5.00 -8.06
CA GLU A 28 10.15 4.76 -8.22
C GLU A 28 10.47 4.27 -9.63
N LEU A 29 9.62 3.40 -10.14
CA LEU A 29 9.80 2.92 -11.50
C LEU A 29 9.70 4.04 -12.51
N ALA A 30 8.75 4.92 -12.31
CA ALA A 30 8.57 6.06 -13.20
C ALA A 30 9.77 6.99 -13.13
N LEU A 31 10.28 7.24 -11.94
CA LEU A 31 11.45 8.07 -11.77
C LEU A 31 12.66 7.45 -12.44
N ASP A 32 12.79 6.15 -12.29
CA ASP A 32 13.91 5.44 -12.89
C ASP A 32 13.86 5.56 -14.40
N ALA A 33 12.69 5.46 -14.96
CA ALA A 33 12.52 5.60 -16.41
C ALA A 33 12.88 7.02 -16.86
N LEU A 34 12.53 8.01 -16.05
CA LEU A 34 12.84 9.39 -16.39
C LEU A 34 14.34 9.67 -16.33
N ILE A 35 15.00 9.05 -15.38
CA ILE A 35 16.45 9.25 -15.23
C ILE A 35 17.22 8.53 -16.34
N GLY A 36 16.55 7.71 -17.10
CA GLY A 36 17.19 7.04 -18.20
C GLY A 36 17.65 5.65 -17.87
N GLY A 37 16.94 5.08 -16.94
CA GLY A 37 17.28 3.73 -16.53
C GLY A 37 17.06 2.70 -17.62
#